data_a390440f473beb45c4efe8ed1e4c18c7
#
_entry.id   a390440f473beb45c4efe8ed1e4c18c7
#
_cell.length_a   1.000
_cell.length_b   1.000
_cell.length_c   1.000
_cell.angle_alpha   90.00
_cell.angle_beta   90.00
_cell.angle_gamma   90.00
#
_symmetry.space_group_name_H-M   'P 1'
#
loop_
_entity.id
_entity.type
_entity.pdbx_description
1 polymer ?
#
loop_
_entity_poly.entity_id
_entity_poly.type
_entity_poly.pdbx_seq_one_letter_code
_entity_poly.pdbx_strand_id
1 'polypeptide(L)'
;AGAEGEAATLEGVELHAFAGKHPAGNVGVQIHHIDPVNKGEVVWTVNVQDLATIGRFFSTGKVDRSKVIAVTGSEVAQPQYCRIIDGASIRSIVGGNIKPQAEGESIRYISGNVLTGVKTSLDGHIGYYAHQLTLIPEGDKYELLGWAMPRCNKFSVSRAYFSWLCPKKAYNLDTNMNGGERPFVVTGLYEQYLPMDIYPMYLLKACLAGDIEKMENLGIYEVTEEDFALCEFVDPSKIEIQQIIRDGINLMIKEA
;
A
#
# COMPACT_ATOMS: atom_id res chain seq x y z
N ALA A 1 5.91 8.91 -17.46
CA ALA A 1 6.81 9.65 -18.34
C ALA A 1 5.99 10.65 -19.14
N GLY A 2 5.88 11.90 -18.68
CA GLY A 2 5.13 12.93 -19.40
C GLY A 2 4.99 14.27 -18.69
N ALA A 3 5.35 14.35 -17.40
CA ALA A 3 5.22 15.59 -16.63
C ALA A 3 6.56 16.33 -16.38
N GLU A 4 7.65 15.80 -16.90
CA GLU A 4 9.00 16.33 -16.62
C GLU A 4 9.26 17.73 -17.22
N GLY A 5 8.54 18.13 -18.28
CA GLY A 5 8.82 19.35 -19.01
C GLY A 5 8.25 20.64 -18.43
N GLU A 6 7.06 20.59 -17.84
CA GLU A 6 6.38 21.80 -17.35
C GLU A 6 6.69 22.12 -15.89
N ALA A 7 6.84 21.12 -15.03
CA ALA A 7 7.17 21.33 -13.61
C ALA A 7 8.58 21.90 -13.41
N ALA A 8 9.53 21.55 -14.28
CA ALA A 8 10.92 22.05 -14.21
C ALA A 8 11.07 23.55 -14.46
N THR A 9 10.02 24.23 -14.91
CA THR A 9 10.02 25.67 -15.22
C THR A 9 9.32 26.52 -14.16
N LEU A 10 8.75 25.90 -13.12
CA LEU A 10 8.04 26.65 -12.06
C LEU A 10 9.05 27.26 -11.08
N GLU A 11 8.98 28.57 -10.92
CA GLU A 11 9.79 29.31 -9.95
C GLU A 11 9.41 28.93 -8.51
N GLY A 12 10.41 28.65 -7.69
CA GLY A 12 10.21 28.27 -6.28
C GLY A 12 9.85 26.78 -6.07
N VAL A 13 9.96 25.96 -7.12
CA VAL A 13 9.75 24.50 -7.06
C VAL A 13 11.05 23.79 -7.38
N GLU A 14 11.45 22.86 -6.54
CA GLU A 14 12.53 21.92 -6.80
C GLU A 14 11.96 20.60 -7.31
N LEU A 15 12.44 20.12 -8.45
CA LEU A 15 11.97 18.90 -9.09
C LEU A 15 12.93 17.75 -8.82
N HIS A 16 12.46 16.74 -8.09
CA HIS A 16 13.16 15.48 -7.88
C HIS A 16 12.46 14.36 -8.66
N ALA A 17 13.20 13.67 -9.52
CA ALA A 17 12.68 12.57 -10.34
C ALA A 17 13.07 11.21 -9.73
N PHE A 18 12.08 10.40 -9.40
CA PHE A 18 12.26 9.04 -8.89
C PHE A 18 11.81 8.04 -9.94
N ALA A 19 12.62 7.02 -10.18
CA ALA A 19 12.31 5.93 -11.10
C ALA A 19 12.67 4.59 -10.45
N GLY A 20 11.84 3.58 -10.67
CA GLY A 20 12.07 2.25 -10.10
C GLY A 20 10.79 1.44 -9.97
N LYS A 21 10.94 0.25 -9.41
CA LYS A 21 9.81 -0.58 -9.02
C LYS A 21 9.22 -0.04 -7.71
N HIS A 22 7.94 -0.40 -7.43
CA HIS A 22 7.39 -0.17 -6.12
C HIS A 22 8.33 -0.76 -5.04
N PRO A 23 8.62 -0.01 -3.92
CA PRO A 23 7.97 1.19 -3.41
C PRO A 23 8.65 2.53 -3.76
N ALA A 24 9.48 2.63 -4.81
CA ALA A 24 10.13 3.90 -5.19
C ALA A 24 9.15 5.08 -5.40
N GLY A 25 7.87 4.80 -5.62
CA GLY A 25 6.80 5.79 -5.74
C GLY A 25 6.15 6.18 -4.42
N ASN A 26 6.49 5.56 -3.30
CA ASN A 26 5.95 5.93 -2.00
C ASN A 26 6.54 7.25 -1.54
N VAL A 27 5.69 8.10 -0.98
CA VAL A 27 6.08 9.44 -0.53
C VAL A 27 7.11 9.37 0.60
N GLY A 28 6.97 8.44 1.55
CA GLY A 28 7.94 8.22 2.62
C GLY A 28 9.34 7.89 2.09
N VAL A 29 9.42 6.98 1.10
CA VAL A 29 10.69 6.64 0.43
C VAL A 29 11.31 7.86 -0.27
N GLN A 30 10.48 8.68 -0.93
CA GLN A 30 10.97 9.88 -1.62
C GLN A 30 11.49 10.92 -0.63
N ILE A 31 10.78 11.17 0.46
CA ILE A 31 11.20 12.10 1.52
C ILE A 31 12.51 11.62 2.14
N HIS A 32 12.62 10.33 2.47
CA HIS A 32 13.85 9.76 3.03
C HIS A 32 15.09 10.03 2.16
N HIS A 33 14.94 10.00 0.83
CA HIS A 33 16.06 10.25 -0.08
C HIS A 33 16.33 11.73 -0.34
N ILE A 34 15.38 12.64 -0.07
CA ILE A 34 15.55 14.08 -0.27
C ILE A 34 16.05 14.71 1.02
N ASP A 35 15.33 14.51 2.12
CA ASP A 35 15.61 15.09 3.43
C ASP A 35 14.86 14.25 4.50
N PRO A 36 15.55 13.29 5.15
CA PRO A 36 14.93 12.41 6.12
C PRO A 36 14.36 13.19 7.31
N VAL A 37 13.15 12.85 7.72
CA VAL A 37 12.44 13.53 8.81
C VAL A 37 13.06 13.17 10.16
N ASN A 38 13.42 14.17 10.94
CA ASN A 38 13.97 14.02 12.28
C ASN A 38 12.94 14.37 13.38
N LYS A 39 13.30 14.10 14.63
CA LYS A 39 12.46 14.42 15.79
C LYS A 39 12.08 15.90 15.83
N GLY A 40 10.79 16.17 15.90
CA GLY A 40 10.25 17.53 15.95
C GLY A 40 10.07 18.22 14.60
N GLU A 41 10.48 17.61 13.50
CA GLU A 41 10.24 18.10 12.16
C GLU A 41 8.87 17.71 11.63
N VAL A 42 8.29 18.52 10.76
CA VAL A 42 6.98 18.28 10.16
C VAL A 42 7.07 18.50 8.64
N VAL A 43 6.69 17.50 7.88
CA VAL A 43 6.63 17.55 6.43
C VAL A 43 5.17 17.42 5.97
N TRP A 44 4.72 18.34 5.14
CA TRP A 44 3.39 18.29 4.53
C TRP A 44 3.46 17.70 3.13
N THR A 45 2.60 16.75 2.85
CA THR A 45 2.49 16.12 1.53
C THR A 45 1.13 16.41 0.91
N VAL A 46 1.12 16.67 -0.40
CA VAL A 46 -0.12 16.93 -1.17
C VAL A 46 -0.02 16.17 -2.48
N ASN A 47 -1.05 15.39 -2.82
CA ASN A 47 -1.07 14.73 -4.11
C ASN A 47 -1.50 15.70 -5.24
N VAL A 48 -1.21 15.31 -6.48
CA VAL A 48 -1.44 16.16 -7.66
C VAL A 48 -2.92 16.53 -7.85
N GLN A 49 -3.87 15.62 -7.57
CA GLN A 49 -5.30 15.92 -7.73
C GLN A 49 -5.77 16.92 -6.66
N ASP A 50 -5.29 16.79 -5.43
CA ASP A 50 -5.63 17.71 -4.34
C ASP A 50 -5.01 19.09 -4.60
N LEU A 51 -3.76 19.14 -5.09
CA LEU A 51 -3.12 20.40 -5.50
C LEU A 51 -3.94 21.10 -6.59
N ALA A 52 -4.40 20.36 -7.61
CA ALA A 52 -5.25 20.91 -8.66
C ALA A 52 -6.62 21.40 -8.12
N THR A 53 -7.16 20.73 -7.10
CA THR A 53 -8.41 21.15 -6.43
C THR A 53 -8.21 22.42 -5.63
N ILE A 54 -7.10 22.54 -4.90
CA ILE A 54 -6.70 23.75 -4.17
C ILE A 54 -6.54 24.92 -5.17
N GLY A 55 -5.80 24.71 -6.27
CA GLY A 55 -5.61 25.74 -7.30
C GLY A 55 -6.93 26.22 -7.93
N ARG A 56 -7.86 25.30 -8.23
CA ARG A 56 -9.20 25.66 -8.71
C ARG A 56 -10.00 26.47 -7.69
N PHE A 57 -9.90 26.11 -6.41
CA PHE A 57 -10.56 26.86 -5.35
C PHE A 57 -10.06 28.31 -5.30
N PHE A 58 -8.75 28.53 -5.31
CA PHE A 58 -8.18 29.87 -5.30
C PHE A 58 -8.53 30.69 -6.55
N SER A 59 -8.65 30.06 -7.70
CA SER A 59 -8.98 30.74 -8.96
C SER A 59 -10.48 31.05 -9.12
N THR A 60 -11.37 30.22 -8.55
CA THR A 60 -12.83 30.33 -8.80
C THR A 60 -13.65 30.67 -7.57
N GLY A 61 -13.10 30.54 -6.36
CA GLY A 61 -13.80 30.66 -5.08
C GLY A 61 -14.79 29.52 -4.79
N LYS A 62 -14.78 28.44 -5.62
CA LYS A 62 -15.71 27.31 -5.50
C LYS A 62 -14.96 26.02 -5.23
N VAL A 63 -15.44 25.25 -4.25
CA VAL A 63 -14.89 23.92 -3.94
C VAL A 63 -15.41 22.91 -4.96
N ASP A 64 -14.50 22.31 -5.74
CA ASP A 64 -14.81 21.17 -6.62
C ASP A 64 -14.45 19.88 -5.89
N ARG A 65 -15.46 19.10 -5.50
CA ARG A 65 -15.31 17.82 -4.81
C ARG A 65 -15.19 16.62 -5.77
N SER A 66 -15.04 16.88 -7.06
CA SER A 66 -14.85 15.81 -8.02
C SER A 66 -13.40 15.36 -8.06
N LYS A 67 -13.19 14.06 -8.05
CA LYS A 67 -11.88 13.44 -8.27
C LYS A 67 -11.95 12.28 -9.24
N VAL A 68 -10.82 11.91 -9.82
CA VAL A 68 -10.69 10.75 -10.68
C VAL A 68 -10.08 9.62 -9.88
N ILE A 69 -10.70 8.46 -9.93
CA ILE A 69 -10.19 7.23 -9.32
C ILE A 69 -10.02 6.14 -10.37
N ALA A 70 -9.10 5.21 -10.12
CA ALA A 70 -8.95 3.98 -10.89
C ALA A 70 -9.82 2.87 -10.28
N VAL A 71 -10.63 2.21 -11.10
CA VAL A 71 -11.35 0.98 -10.71
C VAL A 71 -10.59 -0.19 -11.32
N THR A 72 -9.99 -1.04 -10.46
CA THR A 72 -9.03 -2.09 -10.85
C THR A 72 -9.24 -3.37 -10.05
N GLY A 73 -8.45 -4.38 -10.37
CA GLY A 73 -8.47 -5.68 -9.69
C GLY A 73 -8.92 -6.80 -10.59
N SER A 74 -8.65 -8.03 -10.18
CA SER A 74 -8.96 -9.22 -10.97
C SER A 74 -10.46 -9.46 -11.18
N GLU A 75 -11.30 -8.93 -10.27
CA GLU A 75 -12.75 -9.11 -10.31
C GLU A 75 -13.50 -8.00 -11.03
N VAL A 76 -12.78 -6.98 -11.50
CA VAL A 76 -13.34 -5.94 -12.37
C VAL A 76 -13.46 -6.47 -13.80
N ALA A 77 -14.63 -6.32 -14.43
CA ALA A 77 -14.84 -6.76 -15.80
C ALA A 77 -14.04 -5.91 -16.79
N GLN A 78 -14.06 -4.60 -16.64
CA GLN A 78 -13.33 -3.64 -17.46
C GLN A 78 -12.65 -2.60 -16.55
N PRO A 79 -11.33 -2.67 -16.34
CA PRO A 79 -10.58 -1.65 -15.61
C PRO A 79 -10.72 -0.29 -16.28
N GLN A 80 -11.01 0.74 -15.48
CA GLN A 80 -11.30 2.08 -16.00
C GLN A 80 -11.03 3.17 -14.98
N TYR A 81 -10.89 4.41 -15.48
CA TYR A 81 -10.93 5.59 -14.63
C TYR A 81 -12.36 6.14 -14.55
N CYS A 82 -12.77 6.49 -13.34
CA CYS A 82 -14.08 7.06 -13.08
C CYS A 82 -13.94 8.43 -12.42
N ARG A 83 -14.71 9.43 -12.88
CA ARG A 83 -14.88 10.68 -12.13
C ARG A 83 -16.00 10.49 -11.12
N ILE A 84 -15.69 10.75 -9.87
CA ILE A 84 -16.62 10.60 -8.74
C ILE A 84 -16.67 11.90 -7.93
N ILE A 85 -17.64 11.98 -7.02
CA ILE A 85 -17.65 12.95 -5.92
C ILE A 85 -17.03 12.29 -4.69
N ASP A 86 -16.29 13.03 -3.88
CA ASP A 86 -15.70 12.51 -2.65
C ASP A 86 -16.75 11.81 -1.77
N GLY A 87 -16.38 10.64 -1.26
CA GLY A 87 -17.27 9.81 -0.47
C GLY A 87 -18.36 9.10 -1.27
N ALA A 88 -18.22 8.94 -2.58
CA ALA A 88 -19.15 8.16 -3.40
C ALA A 88 -19.28 6.72 -2.90
N SER A 89 -20.48 6.13 -2.98
CA SER A 89 -20.71 4.75 -2.58
C SER A 89 -20.03 3.77 -3.53
N ILE A 90 -19.46 2.70 -2.99
CA ILE A 90 -18.80 1.64 -3.76
C ILE A 90 -19.76 1.07 -4.81
N ARG A 91 -21.01 0.82 -4.43
CA ARG A 91 -22.05 0.33 -5.33
C ARG A 91 -22.25 1.21 -6.56
N SER A 92 -22.24 2.53 -6.40
CA SER A 92 -22.40 3.47 -7.51
C SER A 92 -21.16 3.50 -8.42
N ILE A 93 -19.98 3.38 -7.84
CA ILE A 93 -18.70 3.37 -8.58
C ILE A 93 -18.57 2.10 -9.42
N VAL A 94 -18.89 0.97 -8.85
CA VAL A 94 -18.79 -0.33 -9.51
C VAL A 94 -19.81 -0.47 -10.62
N GLY A 95 -21.07 -0.01 -10.40
CA GLY A 95 -22.09 0.10 -11.44
C GLY A 95 -22.37 -1.17 -12.25
N GLY A 96 -22.17 -2.36 -11.65
CA GLY A 96 -22.30 -3.63 -12.35
C GLY A 96 -21.03 -4.06 -13.14
N ASN A 97 -19.96 -3.29 -13.10
CA ASN A 97 -18.67 -3.61 -13.75
C ASN A 97 -17.88 -4.69 -12.97
N ILE A 98 -18.55 -5.77 -12.61
CA ILE A 98 -18.00 -6.92 -11.87
C ILE A 98 -18.06 -8.14 -12.78
N LYS A 99 -17.03 -8.98 -12.74
CA LYS A 99 -17.07 -10.27 -13.40
C LYS A 99 -18.12 -11.18 -12.78
N PRO A 100 -18.72 -12.09 -13.55
CA PRO A 100 -19.59 -13.12 -12.99
C PRO A 100 -18.83 -13.93 -11.94
N GLN A 101 -19.42 -14.08 -10.77
CA GLN A 101 -18.84 -14.86 -9.68
C GLN A 101 -19.34 -16.31 -9.76
N ALA A 102 -18.47 -17.27 -9.44
CA ALA A 102 -18.88 -18.63 -9.24
C ALA A 102 -19.67 -18.78 -7.92
N GLU A 103 -20.48 -19.85 -7.83
CA GLU A 103 -21.26 -20.12 -6.63
C GLU A 103 -20.34 -20.30 -5.41
N GLY A 104 -20.61 -19.54 -4.35
CA GLY A 104 -19.80 -19.53 -3.11
C GLY A 104 -18.53 -18.69 -3.17
N GLU A 105 -18.28 -17.95 -4.25
CA GLU A 105 -17.19 -16.97 -4.30
C GLU A 105 -17.67 -15.59 -3.85
N SER A 106 -16.83 -14.89 -3.12
CA SER A 106 -17.08 -13.52 -2.66
C SER A 106 -15.95 -12.60 -3.08
N ILE A 107 -16.28 -11.31 -3.18
CA ILE A 107 -15.33 -10.27 -3.60
C ILE A 107 -14.90 -9.45 -2.39
N ARG A 108 -13.62 -9.20 -2.29
CA ARG A 108 -13.07 -8.19 -1.40
C ARG A 108 -13.03 -6.85 -2.12
N TYR A 109 -13.74 -5.86 -1.56
CA TYR A 109 -13.67 -4.47 -1.97
C TYR A 109 -12.63 -3.75 -1.12
N ILE A 110 -11.69 -3.05 -1.77
CA ILE A 110 -10.60 -2.34 -1.10
C ILE A 110 -10.64 -0.88 -1.55
N SER A 111 -10.87 0.02 -0.60
CA SER A 111 -10.67 1.46 -0.80
C SER A 111 -9.17 1.76 -0.75
N GLY A 112 -8.55 1.94 -1.91
CA GLY A 112 -7.11 2.02 -2.11
C GLY A 112 -6.55 0.82 -2.87
N ASN A 113 -5.25 0.59 -2.75
CA ASN A 113 -4.53 -0.52 -3.37
C ASN A 113 -4.53 -1.77 -2.47
N VAL A 114 -3.98 -2.89 -2.98
CA VAL A 114 -3.94 -4.18 -2.25
C VAL A 114 -2.96 -4.23 -1.08
N LEU A 115 -2.02 -3.29 -0.99
CA LEU A 115 -0.96 -3.27 0.03
C LEU A 115 -1.33 -2.41 1.24
N THR A 116 -1.91 -1.22 0.99
CA THR A 116 -2.16 -0.20 2.03
C THR A 116 -3.62 0.23 2.11
N GLY A 117 -4.49 -0.33 1.26
CA GLY A 117 -5.91 0.02 1.23
C GLY A 117 -6.72 -0.61 2.35
N VAL A 118 -7.87 -0.04 2.61
CA VAL A 118 -8.79 -0.45 3.67
C VAL A 118 -9.92 -1.29 3.09
N LYS A 119 -10.19 -2.46 3.71
CA LYS A 119 -11.34 -3.30 3.36
C LYS A 119 -12.64 -2.52 3.56
N THR A 120 -13.50 -2.57 2.58
CA THR A 120 -14.84 -1.97 2.62
C THR A 120 -15.89 -2.97 2.14
N SER A 121 -17.15 -2.58 2.18
CA SER A 121 -18.26 -3.37 1.64
C SER A 121 -18.83 -2.73 0.38
N LEU A 122 -19.65 -3.47 -0.37
CA LEU A 122 -20.36 -2.92 -1.53
C LEU A 122 -21.27 -1.74 -1.16
N ASP A 123 -21.82 -1.74 0.05
CA ASP A 123 -22.66 -0.67 0.58
C ASP A 123 -21.87 0.43 1.32
N GLY A 124 -20.55 0.25 1.41
CA GLY A 124 -19.64 1.25 1.97
C GLY A 124 -19.34 2.40 0.99
N HIS A 125 -18.40 3.23 1.39
CA HIS A 125 -17.98 4.41 0.65
C HIS A 125 -16.47 4.39 0.42
N ILE A 126 -16.02 5.07 -0.64
CA ILE A 126 -14.58 5.23 -0.88
C ILE A 126 -14.00 6.26 0.09
N GLY A 127 -12.80 5.97 0.63
CA GLY A 127 -12.08 6.88 1.51
C GLY A 127 -11.66 8.17 0.80
N TYR A 128 -11.55 9.26 1.56
CA TYR A 128 -11.19 10.57 1.01
C TYR A 128 -9.85 10.55 0.28
N TYR A 129 -8.83 9.95 0.87
CA TYR A 129 -7.48 9.89 0.28
C TYR A 129 -7.28 8.73 -0.71
N ALA A 130 -8.31 7.89 -0.93
CA ALA A 130 -8.20 6.78 -1.87
C ALA A 130 -8.41 7.27 -3.31
N HIS A 131 -7.42 7.01 -4.17
CA HIS A 131 -7.47 7.29 -5.61
C HIS A 131 -7.71 6.03 -6.45
N GLN A 132 -7.97 4.92 -5.79
CA GLN A 132 -8.19 3.62 -6.40
C GLN A 132 -9.24 2.84 -5.61
N LEU A 133 -10.07 2.10 -6.35
CA LEU A 133 -10.94 1.07 -5.83
C LEU A 133 -10.47 -0.26 -6.41
N THR A 134 -10.12 -1.22 -5.56
CA THR A 134 -9.58 -2.51 -5.98
C THR A 134 -10.54 -3.64 -5.60
N LEU A 135 -10.84 -4.52 -6.55
CA LEU A 135 -11.68 -5.68 -6.38
C LEU A 135 -10.87 -6.95 -6.64
N ILE A 136 -10.75 -7.82 -5.62
CA ILE A 136 -10.04 -9.11 -5.72
C ILE A 136 -10.90 -10.22 -5.11
N PRO A 137 -10.61 -11.51 -5.39
CA PRO A 137 -11.32 -12.60 -4.72
C PRO A 137 -11.10 -12.56 -3.21
N GLU A 138 -12.15 -12.78 -2.44
CA GLU A 138 -12.02 -12.99 -0.99
C GLU A 138 -11.42 -14.36 -0.73
N GLY A 139 -10.38 -14.42 0.10
CA GLY A 139 -9.70 -15.66 0.47
C GLY A 139 -10.31 -16.27 1.72
N ASP A 140 -11.28 -17.15 1.53
CA ASP A 140 -11.94 -17.88 2.60
C ASP A 140 -11.80 -19.41 2.44
N LYS A 141 -10.94 -19.85 1.51
CA LYS A 141 -10.74 -21.27 1.19
C LYS A 141 -9.59 -21.85 2.03
N TYR A 142 -9.93 -22.71 2.99
CA TYR A 142 -8.92 -23.47 3.74
C TYR A 142 -8.44 -24.67 2.94
N GLU A 143 -7.12 -24.82 2.82
CA GLU A 143 -6.49 -25.96 2.15
C GLU A 143 -5.62 -26.76 3.13
N LEU A 144 -6.06 -27.95 3.47
CA LEU A 144 -5.29 -28.86 4.30
C LEU A 144 -3.97 -29.23 3.61
N LEU A 145 -2.84 -29.04 4.31
CA LEU A 145 -1.48 -29.30 3.80
C LEU A 145 -1.16 -28.59 2.46
N GLY A 146 -1.84 -27.48 2.17
CA GLY A 146 -1.66 -26.76 0.91
C GLY A 146 -0.24 -26.30 0.65
N TRP A 147 0.55 -26.04 1.69
CA TRP A 147 1.96 -25.67 1.63
C TRP A 147 2.89 -26.80 1.16
N ALA A 148 2.51 -28.06 1.35
CA ALA A 148 3.29 -29.25 0.99
C ALA A 148 3.01 -29.76 -0.43
N MET A 149 1.99 -29.22 -1.11
CA MET A 149 1.61 -29.68 -2.44
C MET A 149 2.46 -29.02 -3.53
N PRO A 150 3.07 -29.78 -4.46
CA PRO A 150 3.77 -29.22 -5.59
C PRO A 150 2.76 -28.56 -6.55
N ARG A 151 2.68 -27.24 -6.52
CA ARG A 151 1.71 -26.49 -7.34
C ARG A 151 2.44 -25.53 -8.29
N CYS A 152 1.92 -25.42 -9.52
CA CYS A 152 2.40 -24.48 -10.52
C CYS A 152 1.53 -23.24 -10.62
N ASN A 153 0.42 -23.16 -9.87
CA ASN A 153 -0.59 -22.09 -9.95
C ASN A 153 -0.62 -21.16 -8.73
N LYS A 154 0.12 -21.47 -7.67
CA LYS A 154 0.24 -20.61 -6.49
C LYS A 154 1.53 -19.80 -6.53
N PHE A 155 1.41 -18.53 -6.20
CA PHE A 155 2.55 -17.63 -6.04
C PHE A 155 3.25 -17.87 -4.69
N SER A 156 4.59 -17.77 -4.68
CA SER A 156 5.40 -17.84 -3.47
C SER A 156 6.71 -17.09 -3.67
N VAL A 157 6.97 -16.10 -2.84
CA VAL A 157 8.25 -15.38 -2.82
C VAL A 157 9.38 -16.31 -2.39
N SER A 158 9.15 -17.20 -1.43
CA SER A 158 10.12 -18.17 -0.92
C SER A 158 10.40 -19.35 -1.86
N ARG A 159 9.78 -19.37 -3.05
CA ARG A 159 9.88 -20.46 -4.04
C ARG A 159 9.45 -21.83 -3.49
N ALA A 160 8.53 -21.85 -2.55
CA ALA A 160 7.99 -23.09 -1.98
C ALA A 160 7.19 -23.93 -3.00
N TYR A 161 6.64 -23.29 -4.04
CA TYR A 161 5.89 -23.94 -5.12
C TYR A 161 6.68 -23.92 -6.42
N PHE A 162 6.42 -24.88 -7.31
CA PHE A 162 7.09 -24.96 -8.63
C PHE A 162 6.71 -23.84 -9.61
N SER A 163 5.82 -22.95 -9.23
CA SER A 163 5.44 -21.77 -10.01
C SER A 163 6.63 -20.86 -10.37
N TRP A 164 7.72 -20.89 -9.62
CA TRP A 164 8.96 -20.16 -9.93
C TRP A 164 9.63 -20.61 -11.25
N LEU A 165 9.31 -21.80 -11.75
CA LEU A 165 9.75 -22.27 -13.07
C LEU A 165 9.08 -21.49 -14.21
N CYS A 166 7.98 -20.78 -13.94
CA CYS A 166 7.22 -20.01 -14.91
C CYS A 166 7.26 -18.50 -14.56
N PRO A 167 8.38 -17.80 -14.69
CA PRO A 167 8.56 -16.44 -14.18
C PRO A 167 7.69 -15.37 -14.87
N LYS A 168 7.13 -15.70 -16.05
CA LYS A 168 6.22 -14.80 -16.79
C LYS A 168 4.74 -15.04 -16.52
N LYS A 169 4.42 -15.98 -15.62
CA LYS A 169 3.03 -16.30 -15.31
C LYS A 169 2.39 -15.17 -14.51
N ALA A 170 1.24 -14.70 -14.94
CA ALA A 170 0.39 -13.81 -14.16
C ALA A 170 -0.44 -14.64 -13.15
N TYR A 171 -0.64 -14.10 -11.95
CA TYR A 171 -1.41 -14.71 -10.88
C TYR A 171 -2.59 -13.80 -10.50
N ASN A 172 -3.76 -14.40 -10.31
CA ASN A 172 -4.85 -13.76 -9.59
C ASN A 172 -4.69 -14.12 -8.12
N LEU A 173 -4.19 -13.17 -7.34
CA LEU A 173 -4.02 -13.34 -5.91
C LEU A 173 -5.35 -13.08 -5.20
N ASP A 174 -5.66 -13.90 -4.23
CA ASP A 174 -6.74 -13.73 -3.27
C ASP A 174 -6.20 -13.25 -1.91
N THR A 175 -7.06 -13.15 -0.91
CA THR A 175 -6.69 -12.73 0.44
C THR A 175 -6.36 -13.88 1.38
N ASN A 176 -6.17 -15.11 0.88
CA ASN A 176 -5.74 -16.21 1.71
C ASN A 176 -4.31 -15.99 2.21
N MET A 177 -4.12 -16.15 3.50
CA MET A 177 -2.81 -16.03 4.14
C MET A 177 -1.80 -17.08 3.62
N ASN A 178 -2.25 -18.24 3.16
CA ASN A 178 -1.42 -19.36 2.67
C ASN A 178 -0.29 -19.74 3.64
N GLY A 179 -0.60 -19.81 4.92
CA GLY A 179 0.35 -20.08 6.00
C GLY A 179 -0.28 -19.81 7.35
N GLY A 180 0.54 -19.65 8.36
CA GLY A 180 0.13 -19.26 9.72
C GLY A 180 1.15 -18.32 10.32
N GLU A 181 0.72 -17.53 11.28
CA GLU A 181 1.60 -16.64 12.04
C GLU A 181 2.69 -17.42 12.75
N ARG A 182 3.90 -16.88 12.72
CA ARG A 182 5.09 -17.48 13.32
C ARG A 182 5.95 -16.40 13.97
N PRO A 183 6.81 -16.77 14.94
CA PRO A 183 7.78 -15.83 15.50
C PRO A 183 8.71 -15.24 14.41
N PHE A 184 9.14 -14.03 14.63
CA PHE A 184 10.12 -13.37 13.79
C PHE A 184 11.42 -14.14 13.64
N VAL A 185 11.89 -14.30 12.42
CA VAL A 185 13.21 -14.79 12.10
C VAL A 185 14.00 -13.69 11.41
N VAL A 186 15.15 -13.33 11.96
CA VAL A 186 16.05 -12.36 11.32
C VAL A 186 16.72 -13.00 10.12
N THR A 187 16.42 -12.50 8.93
CA THR A 187 16.89 -13.13 7.70
C THR A 187 17.51 -12.17 6.68
N GLY A 188 17.49 -10.85 6.93
CA GLY A 188 17.88 -9.84 5.93
C GLY A 188 16.94 -9.81 4.72
N LEU A 189 15.68 -10.26 4.90
CA LEU A 189 14.70 -10.31 3.83
C LEU A 189 14.10 -8.93 3.56
N TYR A 190 13.74 -8.19 4.60
CA TYR A 190 13.04 -6.92 4.46
C TYR A 190 13.88 -5.84 3.81
N GLU A 191 15.20 -5.86 4.03
CA GLU A 191 16.17 -4.95 3.45
C GLU A 191 16.21 -5.03 1.90
N GLN A 192 15.71 -6.12 1.32
CA GLN A 192 15.60 -6.27 -0.12
C GLN A 192 14.38 -5.54 -0.72
N TYR A 193 13.42 -5.18 0.12
CA TYR A 193 12.14 -4.59 -0.28
C TYR A 193 11.91 -3.19 0.27
N LEU A 194 12.70 -2.75 1.23
CA LEU A 194 12.68 -1.40 1.80
C LEU A 194 13.90 -0.62 1.28
N PRO A 195 13.74 0.26 0.26
CA PRO A 195 14.84 1.03 -0.30
C PRO A 195 15.12 2.29 0.53
N MET A 196 15.35 2.13 1.83
CA MET A 196 15.65 3.17 2.80
C MET A 196 16.85 2.73 3.63
N ASP A 197 17.67 3.66 4.10
CA ASP A 197 18.84 3.37 4.95
C ASP A 197 18.42 3.17 6.42
N ILE A 198 17.60 2.14 6.62
CA ILE A 198 17.02 1.76 7.91
C ILE A 198 17.21 0.25 8.12
N TYR A 199 17.31 -0.16 9.38
CA TYR A 199 17.35 -1.57 9.75
C TYR A 199 15.94 -2.09 10.13
N PRO A 200 15.12 -2.52 9.15
CA PRO A 200 13.69 -2.77 9.35
C PRO A 200 13.41 -3.82 10.43
N MET A 201 14.16 -4.92 10.45
CA MET A 201 13.98 -5.98 11.44
C MET A 201 14.27 -5.52 12.88
N TYR A 202 15.30 -4.68 13.06
CA TYR A 202 15.63 -4.16 14.38
C TYR A 202 14.61 -3.13 14.85
N LEU A 203 14.16 -2.27 13.94
CA LEU A 203 13.11 -1.28 14.21
C LEU A 203 11.80 -1.96 14.64
N LEU A 204 11.35 -2.98 13.90
CA LEU A 204 10.16 -3.75 14.25
C LEU A 204 10.25 -4.40 15.63
N LYS A 205 11.44 -4.95 15.99
CA LYS A 205 11.66 -5.51 17.32
C LYS A 205 11.67 -4.46 18.43
N ALA A 206 12.19 -3.26 18.14
CA ALA A 206 12.13 -2.15 19.08
C ALA A 206 10.68 -1.68 19.30
N CYS A 207 9.86 -1.62 18.25
CA CYS A 207 8.43 -1.31 18.34
C CYS A 207 7.68 -2.35 19.19
N LEU A 208 7.90 -3.63 18.94
CA LEU A 208 7.28 -4.71 19.74
C LEU A 208 7.71 -4.71 21.20
N ALA A 209 8.95 -4.30 21.49
CA ALA A 209 9.45 -4.18 22.85
C ALA A 209 9.00 -2.89 23.56
N GLY A 210 8.44 -1.91 22.84
CA GLY A 210 8.12 -0.59 23.34
C GLY A 210 9.37 0.21 23.76
N ASP A 211 10.51 -0.06 23.15
CA ASP A 211 11.81 0.55 23.50
C ASP A 211 11.97 1.87 22.70
N ILE A 212 11.53 2.97 23.33
CA ILE A 212 11.49 4.31 22.72
C ILE A 212 12.87 4.75 22.25
N GLU A 213 13.90 4.59 23.08
CA GLU A 213 15.25 5.01 22.75
C GLU A 213 15.78 4.26 21.52
N LYS A 214 15.52 2.95 21.44
CA LYS A 214 15.92 2.18 20.25
C LYS A 214 15.09 2.53 19.02
N MET A 215 13.79 2.79 19.16
CA MET A 215 12.97 3.25 18.03
C MET A 215 13.52 4.57 17.45
N GLU A 216 13.85 5.54 18.29
CA GLU A 216 14.48 6.80 17.86
C GLU A 216 15.82 6.55 17.15
N ASN A 217 16.71 5.78 17.77
CA ASN A 217 18.03 5.48 17.21
C ASN A 217 17.99 4.67 15.90
N LEU A 218 16.88 3.97 15.62
CA LEU A 218 16.67 3.16 14.43
C LEU A 218 15.80 3.83 13.36
N GLY A 219 15.47 5.13 13.55
CA GLY A 219 14.84 5.94 12.51
C GLY A 219 13.31 5.81 12.43
N ILE A 220 12.60 5.65 13.58
CA ILE A 220 11.13 5.59 13.60
C ILE A 220 10.47 6.84 13.00
N TYR A 221 11.11 8.01 13.08
CA TYR A 221 10.59 9.27 12.53
C TYR A 221 10.65 9.37 11.00
N GLU A 222 11.48 8.53 10.37
CA GLU A 222 11.72 8.56 8.93
C GLU A 222 10.75 7.66 8.16
N VAL A 223 9.94 6.85 8.84
CA VAL A 223 9.12 5.82 8.23
C VAL A 223 7.64 6.00 8.48
N THR A 224 6.85 5.49 7.54
CA THR A 224 5.41 5.27 7.71
C THR A 224 5.07 3.79 7.57
N GLU A 225 3.91 3.37 8.03
CA GLU A 225 3.44 2.00 7.86
C GLU A 225 3.37 1.57 6.40
N GLU A 226 3.07 2.50 5.48
CA GLU A 226 2.97 2.23 4.04
C GLU A 226 4.30 1.78 3.42
N ASP A 227 5.43 2.22 3.95
CA ASP A 227 6.75 1.86 3.45
C ASP A 227 7.05 0.38 3.70
N PHE A 228 6.45 -0.20 4.75
CA PHE A 228 6.60 -1.61 5.13
C PHE A 228 5.61 -2.55 4.46
N ALA A 229 4.73 -2.08 3.61
CA ALA A 229 3.68 -2.89 2.99
C ALA A 229 4.23 -4.06 2.15
N LEU A 230 5.33 -3.86 1.42
CA LEU A 230 6.01 -4.97 0.72
C LEU A 230 6.72 -5.92 1.67
N CYS A 231 7.27 -5.43 2.78
CA CYS A 231 7.88 -6.28 3.80
C CYS A 231 6.85 -7.23 4.38
N GLU A 232 5.64 -6.73 4.69
CA GLU A 232 4.51 -7.54 5.15
C GLU A 232 4.07 -8.57 4.11
N PHE A 233 3.96 -8.17 2.84
CA PHE A 233 3.58 -9.08 1.75
C PHE A 233 4.55 -10.26 1.58
N VAL A 234 5.85 -10.03 1.71
CA VAL A 234 6.89 -11.06 1.51
C VAL A 234 7.21 -11.84 2.78
N ASP A 235 6.74 -11.40 3.94
CA ASP A 235 7.07 -11.99 5.21
C ASP A 235 6.62 -13.46 5.32
N PRO A 236 7.56 -14.40 5.56
CA PRO A 236 7.22 -15.79 5.78
C PRO A 236 6.55 -16.05 7.13
N SER A 237 6.73 -15.14 8.10
CA SER A 237 6.15 -15.25 9.45
C SER A 237 4.70 -14.81 9.53
N LYS A 238 4.19 -14.15 8.49
CA LYS A 238 2.79 -13.71 8.35
C LYS A 238 2.30 -12.80 9.47
N ILE A 239 3.15 -11.90 9.91
CA ILE A 239 2.82 -10.92 10.94
C ILE A 239 2.35 -9.61 10.32
N GLU A 240 1.58 -8.85 11.07
CA GLU A 240 1.04 -7.54 10.66
C GLU A 240 2.10 -6.44 10.86
N ILE A 241 3.06 -6.37 9.97
CA ILE A 241 4.23 -5.46 10.07
C ILE A 241 3.79 -3.99 10.06
N GLN A 242 2.85 -3.63 9.20
CA GLN A 242 2.32 -2.26 9.12
C GLN A 242 1.68 -1.84 10.44
N GLN A 243 0.94 -2.75 11.10
CA GLN A 243 0.33 -2.47 12.39
C GLN A 243 1.38 -2.26 13.49
N ILE A 244 2.46 -3.05 13.50
CA ILE A 244 3.57 -2.91 14.45
C ILE A 244 4.22 -1.52 14.33
N ILE A 245 4.48 -1.05 13.12
CA ILE A 245 5.04 0.29 12.88
C ILE A 245 4.05 1.38 13.33
N ARG A 246 2.76 1.25 12.99
CA ARG A 246 1.74 2.18 13.43
C ARG A 246 1.67 2.28 14.95
N ASP A 247 1.72 1.16 15.65
CA ASP A 247 1.68 1.13 17.11
C ASP A 247 2.95 1.75 17.71
N GLY A 248 4.12 1.52 17.10
CA GLY A 248 5.37 2.19 17.46
C GLY A 248 5.27 3.71 17.31
N ILE A 249 4.81 4.20 16.16
CA ILE A 249 4.60 5.64 15.91
C ILE A 249 3.60 6.23 16.91
N ASN A 250 2.48 5.53 17.17
CA ASN A 250 1.49 5.98 18.14
C ASN A 250 2.04 6.05 19.57
N LEU A 251 2.95 5.14 19.93
CA LEU A 251 3.65 5.18 21.22
C LEU A 251 4.55 6.41 21.29
N MET A 252 5.34 6.67 20.24
CA MET A 252 6.19 7.86 20.16
C MET A 252 5.41 9.16 20.33
N ILE A 253 4.25 9.27 19.67
CA ILE A 253 3.38 10.46 19.76
C ILE A 253 2.83 10.66 21.18
N LYS A 254 2.59 9.58 21.94
CA LYS A 254 2.07 9.67 23.32
C LYS A 254 3.13 10.06 24.34
N GLU A 255 4.38 9.73 24.07
CA GLU A 255 5.50 9.96 24.99
C GLU A 255 6.30 11.25 24.63
N ALA A 256 6.00 11.87 23.48
CA ALA A 256 6.57 13.15 23.06
C ALA A 256 5.86 14.34 23.74
#